data_60c0827dd15dd86f892391e18773129e
#
_entry.id   60c0827dd15dd86f892391e18773129e
#
_cell.length_a   1.000
_cell.length_b   1.000
_cell.length_c   1.000
_cell.angle_alpha   90.00
_cell.angle_beta   90.00
_cell.angle_gamma   90.00
#
_symmetry.space_group_name_H-M   'P 1'
#
loop_
_entity.id
_entity.type
_entity.pdbx_description
1 polymer ?
#
loop_
_entity_poly.entity_id
_entity_poly.type
_entity_poly.pdbx_seq_one_letter_code
_entity_poly.pdbx_strand_id
1 'polypeptide(L)'
;FGKTLMMSMLNSFFDIEQDSHDLFSGLEISQNEALCAEWMNQYPVIFLTFKEIEGLDFEAAYEGFRDLLADLFNKYSFVLNAENVNDYDRKLFASLQNGLASKMEIKKSLKLLTRLLYAYYDKRVIILLDEYDVPLAKASERGYYDEMLDLMRGIVQVLKDNDNLNFAVLTGCLRVSKESIFTGVNNFSTSSVISKNFNKYFGFTEEDVQGLLKDFGALEQYPLVKEWYDGYNFGGIDMYCPWDVTCYVMDYVRNEKISPSCYWSGSSDNAIIRAFIDKYRGIVKTDFEKLLNGKTVNKKVSLNQTYGELQGSVDNFWSVLLLSGYLTTEKNDDYYNTATEDGGVFALRIPNTEVKEIFVNTINRWILEKRCRCYVSGDYRNFKKDDKLF
;
A
#
# COMPACT_ATOMS: atom_id res chain seq x y z
N PHE A 1 4.50 -3.94 4.25
CA PHE A 1 4.15 -4.51 5.56
C PHE A 1 2.98 -5.48 5.51
N GLY A 2 2.84 -6.31 4.47
CA GLY A 2 1.85 -7.38 4.42
C GLY A 2 0.40 -6.97 4.10
N LYS A 3 0.14 -5.74 3.60
CA LYS A 3 -1.22 -5.32 3.20
C LYS A 3 -1.86 -6.30 2.22
N THR A 4 -1.21 -6.56 1.10
CA THR A 4 -1.69 -7.49 0.07
C THR A 4 -1.84 -8.92 0.61
N LEU A 5 -0.92 -9.38 1.49
CA LEU A 5 -1.05 -10.68 2.15
C LEU A 5 -2.30 -10.74 3.02
N MET A 6 -2.55 -9.71 3.84
CA MET A 6 -3.76 -9.62 4.65
C MET A 6 -5.03 -9.63 3.79
N MET A 7 -5.04 -8.90 2.68
CA MET A 7 -6.16 -8.90 1.73
C MET A 7 -6.39 -10.29 1.13
N SER A 8 -5.32 -11.01 0.79
CA SER A 8 -5.39 -12.40 0.31
C SER A 8 -5.92 -13.34 1.39
N MET A 9 -5.48 -13.18 2.64
CA MET A 9 -6.00 -13.97 3.77
C MET A 9 -7.50 -13.70 4.00
N LEU A 10 -7.94 -12.44 3.97
CA LEU A 10 -9.35 -12.09 4.09
C LEU A 10 -10.18 -12.68 2.94
N ASN A 11 -9.65 -12.64 1.70
CA ASN A 11 -10.30 -13.26 0.56
C ASN A 11 -10.46 -14.77 0.78
N SER A 12 -9.39 -15.47 1.17
CA SER A 12 -9.46 -16.92 1.43
C SER A 12 -10.41 -17.25 2.59
N PHE A 13 -10.46 -16.39 3.63
CA PHE A 13 -11.31 -16.63 4.77
C PHE A 13 -12.81 -16.47 4.46
N PHE A 14 -13.18 -15.44 3.68
CA PHE A 14 -14.59 -15.13 3.47
C PHE A 14 -15.21 -15.80 2.24
N ASP A 15 -14.41 -16.03 1.16
CA ASP A 15 -14.93 -16.37 -0.15
C ASP A 15 -15.65 -17.72 -0.18
N ILE A 16 -16.93 -17.67 -0.49
CA ILE A 16 -17.83 -18.84 -0.58
C ILE A 16 -17.43 -19.84 -1.67
N GLU A 17 -16.62 -19.40 -2.65
CA GLU A 17 -16.10 -20.27 -3.71
C GLU A 17 -14.86 -21.08 -3.26
N GLN A 18 -14.38 -20.88 -2.03
CA GLN A 18 -13.21 -21.55 -1.49
C GLN A 18 -13.59 -22.51 -0.36
N ASP A 19 -12.73 -23.48 -0.12
CA ASP A 19 -12.69 -24.28 1.12
C ASP A 19 -11.32 -24.03 1.77
N SER A 20 -11.32 -23.22 2.82
CA SER A 20 -10.10 -22.74 3.47
C SER A 20 -9.90 -23.29 4.88
N HIS A 21 -10.67 -24.27 5.31
CA HIS A 21 -10.58 -24.84 6.66
C HIS A 21 -9.16 -25.33 6.99
N ASP A 22 -8.53 -26.06 6.07
CA ASP A 22 -7.16 -26.56 6.26
C ASP A 22 -6.13 -25.41 6.31
N LEU A 23 -6.35 -24.34 5.53
CA LEU A 23 -5.45 -23.19 5.48
C LEU A 23 -5.41 -22.43 6.81
N PHE A 24 -6.53 -22.34 7.51
CA PHE A 24 -6.65 -21.65 8.79
C PHE A 24 -6.53 -22.59 10.00
N SER A 25 -6.41 -23.90 9.77
CA SER A 25 -6.24 -24.89 10.84
C SER A 25 -4.97 -24.61 11.64
N GLY A 26 -5.11 -24.62 12.98
CA GLY A 26 -3.99 -24.34 13.91
C GLY A 26 -3.70 -22.84 14.11
N LEU A 27 -4.29 -21.93 13.36
CA LEU A 27 -4.21 -20.51 13.62
C LEU A 27 -5.18 -20.11 14.73
N GLU A 28 -4.90 -18.98 15.40
CA GLU A 28 -5.72 -18.46 16.51
C GLU A 28 -7.20 -18.30 16.13
N ILE A 29 -7.47 -17.86 14.90
CA ILE A 29 -8.83 -17.68 14.39
C ILE A 29 -9.63 -18.99 14.39
N SER A 30 -8.99 -20.14 14.14
CA SER A 30 -9.65 -21.44 14.11
C SER A 30 -10.18 -21.88 15.47
N GLN A 31 -9.70 -21.29 16.57
CA GLN A 31 -10.17 -21.54 17.91
C GLN A 31 -11.53 -20.88 18.20
N ASN A 32 -11.94 -19.91 17.37
CA ASN A 32 -13.24 -19.27 17.47
C ASN A 32 -14.24 -19.93 16.51
N GLU A 33 -14.73 -21.11 16.91
CA GLU A 33 -15.64 -21.93 16.10
C GLU A 33 -16.90 -21.18 15.67
N ALA A 34 -17.45 -20.33 16.55
CA ALA A 34 -18.68 -19.55 16.24
C ALA A 34 -18.41 -18.53 15.12
N LEU A 35 -17.30 -17.83 15.18
CA LEU A 35 -16.90 -16.87 14.15
C LEU A 35 -16.59 -17.59 12.83
N CYS A 36 -15.88 -18.70 12.88
CA CYS A 36 -15.60 -19.51 11.70
C CYS A 36 -16.89 -20.02 11.03
N ALA A 37 -17.84 -20.53 11.82
CA ALA A 37 -19.13 -21.00 11.29
C ALA A 37 -19.96 -19.88 10.65
N GLU A 38 -19.87 -18.66 11.16
CA GLU A 38 -20.61 -17.52 10.63
C GLU A 38 -19.96 -16.90 9.39
N TRP A 39 -18.62 -16.89 9.31
CA TRP A 39 -17.89 -16.07 8.34
C TRP A 39 -17.02 -16.85 7.36
N MET A 40 -16.39 -17.97 7.79
CA MET A 40 -15.43 -18.69 6.95
C MET A 40 -16.14 -19.34 5.76
N ASN A 41 -15.73 -18.91 4.57
CA ASN A 41 -16.28 -19.37 3.29
C ASN A 41 -17.82 -19.22 3.17
N GLN A 42 -18.36 -18.14 3.75
CA GLN A 42 -19.79 -17.89 3.79
C GLN A 42 -20.28 -16.77 2.89
N TYR A 43 -19.41 -15.98 2.30
CA TYR A 43 -19.80 -14.77 1.56
C TYR A 43 -19.19 -14.74 0.16
N PRO A 44 -19.91 -14.25 -0.86
CA PRO A 44 -19.28 -13.92 -2.14
C PRO A 44 -18.32 -12.73 -1.95
N VAL A 45 -17.09 -12.86 -2.46
CA VAL A 45 -16.04 -11.85 -2.32
C VAL A 45 -15.63 -11.32 -3.66
N ILE A 46 -15.63 -10.00 -3.85
CA ILE A 46 -15.00 -9.33 -4.98
C ILE A 46 -13.62 -8.86 -4.50
N PHE A 47 -12.56 -9.50 -4.98
CA PHE A 47 -11.18 -9.09 -4.71
C PHE A 47 -10.55 -8.49 -5.96
N LEU A 48 -10.10 -7.23 -5.87
CA LEU A 48 -9.42 -6.51 -6.92
C LEU A 48 -8.13 -5.87 -6.39
N THR A 49 -7.06 -5.98 -7.15
CA THR A 49 -5.84 -5.20 -6.94
C THR A 49 -5.63 -4.24 -8.12
N PHE A 50 -5.37 -2.98 -7.80
CA PHE A 50 -5.06 -1.96 -8.81
C PHE A 50 -3.56 -1.76 -9.03
N LYS A 51 -2.73 -2.68 -8.52
CA LYS A 51 -1.27 -2.60 -8.53
C LYS A 51 -0.68 -2.39 -9.93
N GLU A 52 -1.29 -2.99 -10.95
CA GLU A 52 -0.79 -2.97 -12.33
C GLU A 52 -1.47 -1.90 -13.20
N ILE A 53 -2.34 -1.08 -12.60
CA ILE A 53 -3.03 -0.04 -13.37
C ILE A 53 -2.12 1.18 -13.53
N GLU A 54 -1.43 1.22 -14.67
CA GLU A 54 -0.59 2.36 -15.06
C GLU A 54 -0.61 2.54 -16.59
N GLY A 55 -0.20 3.71 -17.08
CA GLY A 55 -0.08 4.00 -18.50
C GLY A 55 0.74 5.27 -18.73
N LEU A 56 1.29 5.44 -19.92
CA LEU A 56 1.98 6.67 -20.30
C LEU A 56 1.00 7.86 -20.40
N ASP A 57 -0.25 7.57 -20.67
CA ASP A 57 -1.37 8.51 -20.73
C ASP A 57 -2.64 7.84 -20.14
N PHE A 58 -3.72 8.61 -20.09
CA PHE A 58 -4.99 8.13 -19.55
C PHE A 58 -5.58 6.96 -20.34
N GLU A 59 -5.48 6.96 -21.67
CA GLU A 59 -6.08 5.91 -22.51
C GLU A 59 -5.38 4.56 -22.28
N ALA A 60 -4.04 4.54 -22.15
CA ALA A 60 -3.30 3.33 -21.83
C ALA A 60 -3.68 2.78 -20.43
N ALA A 61 -3.81 3.64 -19.42
CA ALA A 61 -4.26 3.23 -18.09
C ALA A 61 -5.72 2.75 -18.10
N TYR A 62 -6.56 3.38 -18.91
CA TYR A 62 -7.96 3.00 -19.08
C TYR A 62 -8.12 1.62 -19.75
N GLU A 63 -7.26 1.28 -20.71
CA GLU A 63 -7.19 -0.08 -21.27
C GLU A 63 -6.85 -1.10 -20.18
N GLY A 64 -5.89 -0.79 -19.30
CA GLY A 64 -5.59 -1.65 -18.14
C GLY A 64 -6.81 -1.89 -17.24
N PHE A 65 -7.68 -0.87 -17.03
CA PHE A 65 -8.95 -1.07 -16.33
C PHE A 65 -9.92 -1.97 -17.08
N ARG A 66 -9.99 -1.87 -18.40
CA ARG A 66 -10.84 -2.76 -19.23
C ARG A 66 -10.40 -4.20 -19.07
N ASP A 67 -9.11 -4.47 -19.14
CA ASP A 67 -8.54 -5.82 -19.02
C ASP A 67 -8.79 -6.39 -17.62
N LEU A 68 -8.48 -5.61 -16.57
CA LEU A 68 -8.72 -6.01 -15.19
C LEU A 68 -10.19 -6.38 -14.95
N LEU A 69 -11.12 -5.58 -15.47
CA LEU A 69 -12.55 -5.85 -15.31
C LEU A 69 -13.01 -7.01 -16.20
N ALA A 70 -12.43 -7.18 -17.39
CA ALA A 70 -12.74 -8.32 -18.24
C ALA A 70 -12.37 -9.63 -17.54
N ASP A 71 -11.23 -9.73 -16.92
CA ASP A 71 -10.81 -10.90 -16.14
C ASP A 71 -11.75 -11.13 -14.96
N LEU A 72 -12.10 -10.08 -14.22
CA LEU A 72 -13.05 -10.16 -13.12
C LEU A 72 -14.42 -10.69 -13.57
N PHE A 73 -14.98 -10.13 -14.64
CA PHE A 73 -16.29 -10.52 -15.16
C PHE A 73 -16.26 -11.91 -15.81
N ASN A 74 -15.12 -12.33 -16.38
CA ASN A 74 -14.94 -13.70 -16.83
C ASN A 74 -14.96 -14.71 -15.68
N LYS A 75 -14.27 -14.41 -14.56
CA LYS A 75 -14.32 -15.22 -13.33
C LYS A 75 -15.75 -15.46 -12.84
N TYR A 76 -16.57 -14.42 -12.85
CA TYR A 76 -17.96 -14.46 -12.34
C TYR A 76 -19.02 -14.68 -13.42
N SER A 77 -18.70 -15.23 -14.60
CA SER A 77 -19.65 -15.44 -15.70
C SER A 77 -20.87 -16.28 -15.32
N PHE A 78 -20.74 -17.16 -14.34
CA PHE A 78 -21.81 -18.01 -13.84
C PHE A 78 -22.96 -17.23 -13.19
N VAL A 79 -22.77 -16.00 -12.71
CA VAL A 79 -23.84 -15.20 -12.08
C VAL A 79 -24.97 -14.85 -13.06
N LEU A 80 -24.72 -14.93 -14.36
CA LEU A 80 -25.77 -14.75 -15.39
C LEU A 80 -26.83 -15.85 -15.39
N ASN A 81 -26.58 -16.96 -14.66
CA ASN A 81 -27.58 -18.04 -14.47
C ASN A 81 -28.54 -17.73 -13.31
N ALA A 82 -28.35 -16.65 -12.56
CA ALA A 82 -29.23 -16.25 -11.50
C ALA A 82 -30.64 -15.89 -12.07
N GLU A 83 -31.66 -16.15 -11.27
CA GLU A 83 -33.01 -15.70 -11.58
C GLU A 83 -33.07 -14.16 -11.61
N ASN A 84 -33.90 -13.61 -12.50
CA ASN A 84 -34.14 -12.17 -12.62
C ASN A 84 -32.99 -11.31 -13.17
N VAL A 85 -32.01 -11.89 -13.88
CA VAL A 85 -31.00 -11.11 -14.63
C VAL A 85 -31.66 -10.55 -15.90
N ASN A 86 -31.85 -9.23 -15.94
CA ASN A 86 -32.53 -8.56 -17.07
C ASN A 86 -31.58 -8.34 -18.26
N ASP A 87 -32.15 -7.99 -19.43
CA ASP A 87 -31.39 -7.81 -20.67
C ASP A 87 -30.38 -6.64 -20.61
N TYR A 88 -30.67 -5.59 -19.84
CA TYR A 88 -29.74 -4.49 -19.65
C TYR A 88 -28.49 -4.96 -18.90
N ASP A 89 -28.67 -5.74 -17.84
CA ASP A 89 -27.58 -6.29 -17.05
C ASP A 89 -26.71 -7.25 -17.85
N ARG A 90 -27.33 -8.11 -18.68
CA ARG A 90 -26.63 -9.00 -19.59
C ARG A 90 -25.76 -8.25 -20.61
N LYS A 91 -26.29 -7.16 -21.18
CA LYS A 91 -25.55 -6.32 -22.14
C LYS A 91 -24.39 -5.62 -21.47
N LEU A 92 -24.61 -5.02 -20.29
CA LEU A 92 -23.55 -4.35 -19.53
C LEU A 92 -22.46 -5.35 -19.08
N PHE A 93 -22.87 -6.53 -18.61
CA PHE A 93 -21.95 -7.61 -18.25
C PHE A 93 -21.09 -8.04 -19.47
N ALA A 94 -21.71 -8.27 -20.61
CA ALA A 94 -21.00 -8.65 -21.84
C ALA A 94 -20.02 -7.56 -22.31
N SER A 95 -20.38 -6.27 -22.19
CA SER A 95 -19.47 -5.16 -22.53
C SER A 95 -18.22 -5.16 -21.63
N LEU A 96 -18.41 -5.38 -20.31
CA LEU A 96 -17.31 -5.47 -19.34
C LEU A 96 -16.46 -6.73 -19.56
N GLN A 97 -17.09 -7.88 -19.73
CA GLN A 97 -16.44 -9.17 -19.95
C GLN A 97 -15.56 -9.20 -21.20
N ASN A 98 -15.95 -8.49 -22.27
CA ASN A 98 -15.21 -8.46 -23.53
C ASN A 98 -14.20 -7.32 -23.62
N GLY A 99 -13.95 -6.56 -22.54
CA GLY A 99 -13.03 -5.43 -22.54
C GLY A 99 -13.47 -4.24 -23.43
N LEU A 100 -14.76 -4.16 -23.74
CA LEU A 100 -15.33 -3.11 -24.62
C LEU A 100 -16.06 -2.01 -23.85
N ALA A 101 -15.99 -2.05 -22.51
CA ALA A 101 -16.74 -1.14 -21.66
C ALA A 101 -16.31 0.32 -21.81
N SER A 102 -17.29 1.20 -21.90
CA SER A 102 -17.12 2.65 -21.83
C SER A 102 -16.77 3.10 -20.40
N LYS A 103 -16.23 4.32 -20.26
CA LYS A 103 -15.92 4.92 -18.93
C LYS A 103 -17.13 4.88 -17.98
N MET A 104 -18.34 5.11 -18.50
CA MET A 104 -19.57 5.05 -17.72
C MET A 104 -19.91 3.62 -17.26
N GLU A 105 -19.66 2.63 -18.10
CA GLU A 105 -19.90 1.23 -17.78
C GLU A 105 -18.90 0.70 -16.75
N ILE A 106 -17.62 1.11 -16.85
CA ILE A 106 -16.59 0.83 -15.84
C ILE A 106 -17.00 1.39 -14.47
N LYS A 107 -17.46 2.64 -14.41
CA LYS A 107 -17.97 3.25 -13.17
C LYS A 107 -19.12 2.48 -12.51
N LYS A 108 -19.89 1.72 -13.28
CA LYS A 108 -21.03 0.93 -12.81
C LYS A 108 -20.66 -0.54 -12.54
N SER A 109 -19.47 -0.99 -12.90
CA SER A 109 -19.07 -2.39 -12.94
C SER A 109 -19.25 -3.10 -11.60
N LEU A 110 -18.66 -2.59 -10.53
CA LEU A 110 -18.73 -3.22 -9.21
C LEU A 110 -20.14 -3.22 -8.64
N LYS A 111 -20.94 -2.17 -8.90
CA LYS A 111 -22.34 -2.13 -8.46
C LYS A 111 -23.20 -3.16 -9.19
N LEU A 112 -22.95 -3.38 -10.48
CA LEU A 112 -23.58 -4.47 -11.23
C LEU A 112 -23.19 -5.82 -10.63
N LEU A 113 -21.88 -6.05 -10.44
CA LEU A 113 -21.38 -7.35 -9.98
C LEU A 113 -21.89 -7.69 -8.56
N THR A 114 -21.92 -6.72 -7.62
CA THR A 114 -22.48 -6.94 -6.28
C THR A 114 -23.95 -7.34 -6.34
N ARG A 115 -24.74 -6.73 -7.23
CA ARG A 115 -26.14 -7.08 -7.40
C ARG A 115 -26.33 -8.49 -7.97
N LEU A 116 -25.55 -8.87 -8.97
CA LEU A 116 -25.64 -10.19 -9.60
C LEU A 116 -25.16 -11.30 -8.65
N LEU A 117 -24.09 -11.07 -7.90
CA LEU A 117 -23.62 -12.01 -6.87
C LEU A 117 -24.65 -12.18 -5.75
N TYR A 118 -25.27 -11.09 -5.30
CA TYR A 118 -26.37 -11.17 -4.33
C TYR A 118 -27.56 -11.97 -4.87
N ALA A 119 -27.96 -11.71 -6.13
CA ALA A 119 -29.05 -12.46 -6.75
C ALA A 119 -28.75 -13.96 -6.91
N TYR A 120 -27.47 -14.33 -7.09
CA TYR A 120 -27.05 -15.72 -7.26
C TYR A 120 -26.93 -16.48 -5.93
N TYR A 121 -26.32 -15.85 -4.89
CA TYR A 121 -26.02 -16.51 -3.61
C TYR A 121 -27.05 -16.23 -2.51
N ASP A 122 -27.92 -15.24 -2.68
CA ASP A 122 -28.79 -14.68 -1.63
C ASP A 122 -27.98 -14.24 -0.38
N LYS A 123 -26.75 -13.79 -0.62
CA LYS A 123 -25.83 -13.32 0.42
C LYS A 123 -25.20 -11.98 0.02
N ARG A 124 -25.08 -11.06 0.98
CA ARG A 124 -24.39 -9.79 0.75
C ARG A 124 -22.94 -10.02 0.42
N VAL A 125 -22.39 -9.15 -0.44
CA VAL A 125 -21.05 -9.26 -1.01
C VAL A 125 -20.03 -8.54 -0.13
N ILE A 126 -18.84 -9.10 0.01
CA ILE A 126 -17.69 -8.43 0.60
C ILE A 126 -16.82 -7.91 -0.55
N ILE A 127 -16.35 -6.65 -0.46
CA ILE A 127 -15.43 -6.07 -1.44
C ILE A 127 -14.06 -5.84 -0.80
N LEU A 128 -13.02 -6.36 -1.44
CA LEU A 128 -11.62 -6.17 -1.07
C LEU A 128 -10.90 -5.45 -2.21
N LEU A 129 -10.46 -4.20 -1.97
CA LEU A 129 -9.72 -3.40 -2.96
C LEU A 129 -8.30 -3.16 -2.47
N ASP A 130 -7.33 -3.77 -3.15
CA ASP A 130 -5.91 -3.62 -2.82
C ASP A 130 -5.25 -2.57 -3.70
N GLU A 131 -4.35 -1.76 -3.10
CA GLU A 131 -3.57 -0.70 -3.73
C GLU A 131 -4.44 0.30 -4.53
N TYR A 132 -5.58 0.72 -3.92
CA TYR A 132 -6.57 1.58 -4.57
C TYR A 132 -6.04 2.95 -5.02
N ASP A 133 -4.93 3.40 -4.47
CA ASP A 133 -4.31 4.69 -4.74
C ASP A 133 -3.21 4.64 -5.83
N VAL A 134 -2.75 3.46 -6.24
CA VAL A 134 -1.70 3.31 -7.27
C VAL A 134 -2.09 3.97 -8.60
N PRO A 135 -3.32 3.81 -9.15
CA PRO A 135 -3.69 4.50 -10.38
C PRO A 135 -3.58 6.02 -10.29
N LEU A 136 -3.89 6.59 -9.12
CA LEU A 136 -3.80 8.03 -8.88
C LEU A 136 -2.37 8.51 -8.72
N ALA A 137 -1.52 7.72 -8.06
CA ALA A 137 -0.09 8.00 -7.95
C ALA A 137 0.55 8.09 -9.33
N LYS A 138 0.32 7.08 -10.17
CA LYS A 138 0.85 7.01 -11.55
C LYS A 138 0.28 8.12 -12.44
N ALA A 139 -1.00 8.41 -12.32
CA ALA A 139 -1.64 9.51 -13.05
C ALA A 139 -1.07 10.89 -12.66
N SER A 140 -0.76 11.10 -11.38
CA SER A 140 -0.12 12.33 -10.90
C SER A 140 1.30 12.50 -11.47
N GLU A 141 2.07 11.41 -11.56
CA GLU A 141 3.41 11.41 -12.17
C GLU A 141 3.37 11.72 -13.67
N ARG A 142 2.30 11.32 -14.37
CA ARG A 142 2.17 11.38 -15.84
C ARG A 142 1.28 12.51 -16.34
N GLY A 143 0.59 13.23 -15.45
CA GLY A 143 -0.17 14.44 -15.77
C GLY A 143 -1.62 14.22 -16.24
N TYR A 144 -2.22 13.03 -15.99
CA TYR A 144 -3.63 12.73 -16.28
C TYR A 144 -4.45 12.45 -14.99
N TYR A 145 -4.08 13.14 -13.91
CA TYR A 145 -4.63 12.90 -12.57
C TYR A 145 -6.15 13.10 -12.48
N ASP A 146 -6.69 14.18 -13.09
CA ASP A 146 -8.11 14.53 -12.98
C ASP A 146 -9.02 13.49 -13.67
N GLU A 147 -8.60 12.98 -14.83
CA GLU A 147 -9.33 11.93 -15.54
C GLU A 147 -9.35 10.62 -14.76
N MET A 148 -8.20 10.25 -14.17
CA MET A 148 -8.08 9.06 -13.34
C MET A 148 -8.92 9.20 -12.06
N LEU A 149 -8.90 10.36 -11.43
CA LEU A 149 -9.67 10.64 -10.24
C LEU A 149 -11.19 10.50 -10.49
N ASP A 150 -11.68 11.02 -11.62
CA ASP A 150 -13.08 10.88 -12.01
C ASP A 150 -13.48 9.42 -12.25
N LEU A 151 -12.59 8.61 -12.85
CA LEU A 151 -12.82 7.18 -13.05
C LEU A 151 -12.88 6.43 -11.72
N MET A 152 -11.88 6.64 -10.86
CA MET A 152 -11.79 6.00 -9.54
C MET A 152 -12.97 6.36 -8.64
N ARG A 153 -13.40 7.62 -8.62
CA ARG A 153 -14.62 8.05 -7.94
C ARG A 153 -15.84 7.23 -8.36
N GLY A 154 -16.01 7.00 -9.66
CA GLY A 154 -17.10 6.22 -10.18
C GLY A 154 -17.05 4.76 -9.72
N ILE A 155 -15.89 4.14 -9.71
CA ILE A 155 -15.70 2.75 -9.29
C ILE A 155 -16.02 2.58 -7.79
N VAL A 156 -15.49 3.46 -6.93
CA VAL A 156 -15.70 3.34 -5.47
C VAL A 156 -17.09 3.79 -5.00
N GLN A 157 -17.93 4.37 -5.88
CA GLN A 157 -19.33 4.64 -5.55
C GLN A 157 -20.14 3.39 -5.19
N VAL A 158 -19.65 2.19 -5.53
CA VAL A 158 -20.25 0.92 -5.07
C VAL A 158 -20.33 0.83 -3.55
N LEU A 159 -19.47 1.54 -2.83
CA LEU A 159 -19.40 1.54 -1.37
C LEU A 159 -20.49 2.40 -0.73
N LYS A 160 -21.20 3.19 -1.54
CA LYS A 160 -22.26 4.08 -1.10
C LYS A 160 -23.63 3.54 -1.51
N ASP A 161 -24.58 3.57 -0.58
CA ASP A 161 -26.00 3.25 -0.83
C ASP A 161 -26.16 1.94 -1.64
N ASN A 162 -25.52 0.86 -1.15
CA ASN A 162 -25.51 -0.45 -1.79
C ASN A 162 -25.99 -1.52 -0.80
N ASP A 163 -27.27 -1.85 -0.87
CA ASP A 163 -27.92 -2.83 0.01
C ASP A 163 -27.37 -4.26 -0.17
N ASN A 164 -26.71 -4.53 -1.30
CA ASN A 164 -26.10 -5.83 -1.59
C ASN A 164 -24.69 -5.97 -1.00
N LEU A 165 -24.12 -4.88 -0.46
CA LEU A 165 -22.81 -4.87 0.16
C LEU A 165 -22.92 -5.25 1.65
N ASN A 166 -22.07 -6.16 2.12
CA ASN A 166 -21.90 -6.43 3.54
C ASN A 166 -20.94 -5.40 4.16
N PHE A 167 -19.70 -5.44 3.74
CA PHE A 167 -18.68 -4.45 4.06
C PHE A 167 -17.58 -4.43 2.97
N ALA A 168 -16.67 -3.48 3.07
CA ALA A 168 -15.50 -3.41 2.21
C ALA A 168 -14.24 -3.12 3.01
N VAL A 169 -13.12 -3.67 2.54
CA VAL A 169 -11.76 -3.33 3.03
C VAL A 169 -10.95 -2.77 1.86
N LEU A 170 -10.33 -1.63 2.10
CA LEU A 170 -9.48 -0.97 1.10
C LEU A 170 -8.07 -0.77 1.67
N THR A 171 -7.06 -1.06 0.84
CA THR A 171 -5.66 -0.81 1.20
C THR A 171 -4.97 0.07 0.18
N GLY A 172 -4.06 0.92 0.67
CA GLY A 172 -3.25 1.81 -0.15
C GLY A 172 -2.08 2.38 0.65
N CYS A 173 -1.25 3.17 -0.01
CA CYS A 173 -0.12 3.86 0.60
C CYS A 173 -0.55 5.19 1.22
N LEU A 174 -1.37 5.97 0.50
CA LEU A 174 -1.88 7.26 0.95
C LEU A 174 -3.38 7.22 1.22
N ARG A 175 -3.79 7.97 2.25
CA ARG A 175 -5.21 8.16 2.55
C ARG A 175 -5.77 9.26 1.65
N VAL A 176 -6.37 8.88 0.54
CA VAL A 176 -6.94 9.81 -0.46
C VAL A 176 -8.33 10.35 -0.01
N SER A 177 -8.52 10.56 1.29
CA SER A 177 -9.82 10.94 1.87
C SER A 177 -10.25 12.38 1.53
N LYS A 178 -9.31 13.30 1.37
CA LYS A 178 -9.63 14.71 1.01
C LYS A 178 -9.97 14.91 -0.46
N GLU A 179 -9.55 14.03 -1.34
CA GLU A 179 -9.76 14.20 -2.79
C GLU A 179 -11.13 13.78 -3.27
N SER A 180 -12.10 13.74 -2.38
CA SER A 180 -13.47 13.47 -2.84
C SER A 180 -13.70 12.12 -3.57
N ILE A 181 -12.73 11.19 -3.61
CA ILE A 181 -12.98 9.81 -4.06
C ILE A 181 -14.12 9.22 -3.24
N PHE A 182 -14.06 9.44 -1.93
CA PHE A 182 -15.06 8.98 -0.97
C PHE A 182 -16.09 10.04 -0.61
N THR A 183 -16.26 11.10 -1.44
CA THR A 183 -17.27 12.14 -1.18
C THR A 183 -18.66 11.50 -1.03
N GLY A 184 -19.21 11.65 0.17
CA GLY A 184 -20.53 11.09 0.49
C GLY A 184 -20.52 9.64 0.98
N VAL A 185 -19.35 9.01 1.17
CA VAL A 185 -19.22 7.74 1.93
C VAL A 185 -18.82 8.12 3.35
N ASN A 186 -19.80 8.15 4.26
CA ASN A 186 -19.61 8.65 5.61
C ASN A 186 -19.23 7.55 6.63
N ASN A 187 -19.15 6.30 6.20
CA ASN A 187 -19.01 5.13 7.06
C ASN A 187 -17.62 4.49 7.01
N PHE A 188 -16.58 5.28 6.71
CA PHE A 188 -15.20 4.78 6.72
C PHE A 188 -14.55 4.91 8.09
N SER A 189 -14.03 3.78 8.59
CA SER A 189 -12.99 3.76 9.62
C SER A 189 -11.64 3.62 8.93
N THR A 190 -10.69 4.50 9.22
CA THR A 190 -9.37 4.46 8.61
C THR A 190 -8.30 4.24 9.66
N SER A 191 -7.36 3.36 9.36
CA SER A 191 -6.16 3.09 10.16
C SER A 191 -4.91 3.38 9.36
N SER A 192 -3.88 3.89 10.00
CA SER A 192 -2.58 4.20 9.40
C SER A 192 -1.46 3.68 10.30
N VAL A 193 -0.22 3.82 9.87
CA VAL A 193 0.97 3.41 10.63
C VAL A 193 1.09 4.08 12.01
N ILE A 194 0.41 5.21 12.22
CA ILE A 194 0.38 5.89 13.52
C ILE A 194 -0.84 5.53 14.37
N SER A 195 -1.79 4.73 13.84
CA SER A 195 -3.00 4.33 14.57
C SER A 195 -2.70 3.20 15.55
N LYS A 196 -3.31 3.25 16.73
CA LYS A 196 -3.25 2.13 17.71
C LYS A 196 -4.11 0.94 17.30
N ASN A 197 -5.15 1.19 16.47
CA ASN A 197 -6.01 0.13 15.96
C ASN A 197 -5.26 -0.72 14.92
N PHE A 198 -5.35 -2.02 15.06
CA PHE A 198 -4.74 -3.02 14.15
C PHE A 198 -3.22 -2.97 14.03
N ASN A 199 -2.51 -2.25 14.91
CA ASN A 199 -1.07 -2.06 14.86
C ASN A 199 -0.24 -3.35 15.01
N LYS A 200 -0.83 -4.46 15.51
CA LYS A 200 -0.19 -5.77 15.65
C LYS A 200 -0.34 -6.67 14.41
N TYR A 201 -1.24 -6.34 13.50
CA TYR A 201 -1.66 -7.27 12.44
C TYR A 201 -0.99 -7.00 11.08
N PHE A 202 -0.18 -5.95 10.99
CA PHE A 202 0.55 -5.61 9.77
C PHE A 202 2.05 -5.57 10.07
N GLY A 203 2.78 -6.55 9.55
CA GLY A 203 4.19 -6.76 9.86
C GLY A 203 4.41 -7.93 10.81
N PHE A 204 5.66 -8.16 11.20
CA PHE A 204 6.04 -9.12 12.24
C PHE A 204 6.39 -8.38 13.52
N THR A 205 5.91 -8.92 14.64
CA THR A 205 6.35 -8.51 15.98
C THR A 205 7.72 -9.11 16.30
N GLU A 206 8.34 -8.69 17.41
CA GLU A 206 9.58 -9.30 17.91
C GLU A 206 9.39 -10.78 18.20
N GLU A 207 8.25 -11.17 18.74
CA GLU A 207 7.92 -12.58 19.06
C GLU A 207 7.80 -13.41 17.79
N ASP A 208 7.15 -12.88 16.74
CA ASP A 208 7.02 -13.55 15.45
C ASP A 208 8.39 -13.79 14.80
N VAL A 209 9.28 -12.78 14.84
CA VAL A 209 10.63 -12.90 14.27
C VAL A 209 11.47 -13.92 15.04
N GLN A 210 11.44 -13.89 16.38
CA GLN A 210 12.17 -14.86 17.18
C GLN A 210 11.64 -16.28 16.97
N GLY A 211 10.31 -16.44 16.86
CA GLY A 211 9.68 -17.71 16.53
C GLY A 211 10.14 -18.26 15.18
N LEU A 212 10.07 -17.42 14.14
CA LEU A 212 10.51 -17.76 12.79
C LEU A 212 12.00 -18.17 12.77
N LEU A 213 12.87 -17.37 13.37
CA LEU A 213 14.31 -17.67 13.43
C LEU A 213 14.58 -18.99 14.18
N LYS A 214 13.84 -19.26 15.25
CA LYS A 214 13.96 -20.51 16.02
C LYS A 214 13.56 -21.73 15.17
N ASP A 215 12.46 -21.64 14.44
CA ASP A 215 11.94 -22.72 13.60
C ASP A 215 12.92 -23.09 12.47
N PHE A 216 13.69 -22.14 12.00
CA PHE A 216 14.72 -22.33 10.96
C PHE A 216 16.15 -22.50 11.52
N GLY A 217 16.32 -22.64 12.86
CA GLY A 217 17.62 -22.85 13.49
C GLY A 217 18.57 -21.65 13.41
N ALA A 218 18.03 -20.44 13.28
CA ALA A 218 18.76 -19.20 13.05
C ALA A 218 18.63 -18.19 14.21
N LEU A 219 18.22 -18.62 15.39
CA LEU A 219 17.91 -17.73 16.52
C LEU A 219 19.12 -16.87 16.96
N GLU A 220 20.36 -17.38 16.81
CA GLU A 220 21.57 -16.62 17.08
C GLU A 220 21.76 -15.40 16.16
N GLN A 221 21.07 -15.37 15.00
CA GLN A 221 21.07 -14.23 14.07
C GLN A 221 20.13 -13.10 14.51
N TYR A 222 19.31 -13.31 15.56
CA TYR A 222 18.34 -12.30 15.99
C TYR A 222 18.92 -10.91 16.21
N PRO A 223 20.09 -10.70 16.88
CA PRO A 223 20.66 -9.37 17.05
C PRO A 223 20.95 -8.67 15.71
N LEU A 224 21.41 -9.42 14.72
CA LEU A 224 21.72 -8.92 13.38
C LEU A 224 20.44 -8.58 12.59
N VAL A 225 19.43 -9.44 12.65
CA VAL A 225 18.11 -9.22 12.06
C VAL A 225 17.44 -7.99 12.67
N LYS A 226 17.59 -7.81 13.99
CA LYS A 226 17.06 -6.64 14.70
C LYS A 226 17.74 -5.34 14.23
N GLU A 227 19.04 -5.31 14.10
CA GLU A 227 19.79 -4.13 13.62
C GLU A 227 19.39 -3.73 12.21
N TRP A 228 19.14 -4.73 11.33
CA TRP A 228 18.91 -4.49 9.92
C TRP A 228 17.46 -4.22 9.57
N TYR A 229 16.49 -4.85 10.21
CA TYR A 229 15.10 -4.91 9.75
C TYR A 229 14.05 -4.48 10.78
N ASP A 230 14.45 -4.25 12.05
CA ASP A 230 13.59 -3.70 13.08
C ASP A 230 13.41 -2.18 12.92
N GLY A 231 12.63 -1.60 13.80
CA GLY A 231 12.62 -0.17 14.07
C GLY A 231 11.46 0.60 13.49
N TYR A 232 10.54 -0.04 12.78
CA TYR A 232 9.27 0.59 12.45
C TYR A 232 8.37 0.66 13.68
N ASN A 233 7.80 1.84 13.92
CA ASN A 233 6.90 2.07 15.04
C ASN A 233 5.48 2.24 14.53
N PHE A 234 4.64 1.22 14.72
CA PHE A 234 3.23 1.25 14.36
C PHE A 234 2.37 1.45 15.59
N GLY A 235 1.83 2.67 15.76
CA GLY A 235 0.96 2.99 16.88
C GLY A 235 1.53 2.64 18.26
N GLY A 236 2.86 2.74 18.43
CA GLY A 236 3.58 2.43 19.69
C GLY A 236 4.22 1.04 19.75
N ILE A 237 4.04 0.18 18.73
CA ILE A 237 4.60 -1.18 18.69
C ILE A 237 5.72 -1.24 17.65
N ASP A 238 6.85 -1.89 18.01
CA ASP A 238 7.92 -2.17 17.05
C ASP A 238 7.51 -3.29 16.11
N MET A 239 7.72 -3.04 14.83
CA MET A 239 7.35 -3.97 13.76
C MET A 239 8.50 -4.14 12.78
N TYR A 240 8.65 -5.36 12.29
CA TYR A 240 9.56 -5.73 11.22
C TYR A 240 8.81 -5.84 9.90
N CYS A 241 9.49 -5.54 8.78
CA CYS A 241 8.95 -5.84 7.47
C CYS A 241 9.01 -7.36 7.21
N PRO A 242 7.88 -8.05 6.99
CA PRO A 242 7.87 -9.50 6.81
C PRO A 242 8.70 -9.96 5.61
N TRP A 243 8.70 -9.19 4.52
CA TRP A 243 9.46 -9.51 3.31
C TRP A 243 10.95 -9.61 3.61
N ASP A 244 11.52 -8.62 4.30
CA ASP A 244 12.95 -8.52 4.54
C ASP A 244 13.43 -9.67 5.46
N VAL A 245 12.69 -9.90 6.54
CA VAL A 245 12.98 -11.00 7.48
C VAL A 245 12.87 -12.36 6.78
N THR A 246 11.81 -12.57 5.99
CA THR A 246 11.60 -13.84 5.29
C THR A 246 12.69 -14.10 4.25
N CYS A 247 13.05 -13.08 3.46
CA CYS A 247 14.14 -13.19 2.48
C CYS A 247 15.47 -13.52 3.16
N TYR A 248 15.80 -12.83 4.26
CA TYR A 248 17.01 -13.11 5.01
C TYR A 248 17.04 -14.55 5.53
N VAL A 249 15.94 -15.02 6.14
CA VAL A 249 15.86 -16.41 6.65
C VAL A 249 16.02 -17.42 5.51
N MET A 250 15.38 -17.20 4.37
CA MET A 250 15.53 -18.07 3.20
C MET A 250 16.97 -18.11 2.68
N ASP A 251 17.65 -16.99 2.67
CA ASP A 251 19.05 -16.93 2.23
C ASP A 251 19.97 -17.56 3.28
N TYR A 252 19.71 -17.36 4.57
CA TYR A 252 20.46 -17.98 5.67
C TYR A 252 20.35 -19.52 5.64
N VAL A 253 19.17 -20.07 5.40
CA VAL A 253 18.97 -21.53 5.25
C VAL A 253 19.80 -22.10 4.09
N ARG A 254 19.99 -21.35 3.02
CA ARG A 254 20.81 -21.75 1.87
C ARG A 254 22.31 -21.60 2.14
N ASN A 255 22.68 -20.59 2.93
CA ASN A 255 24.06 -20.26 3.24
C ASN A 255 24.16 -19.55 4.60
N GLU A 256 24.50 -20.31 5.65
CA GLU A 256 24.63 -19.79 7.02
C GLU A 256 25.64 -18.64 7.19
N LYS A 257 26.47 -18.38 6.17
CA LYS A 257 27.47 -17.28 6.18
C LYS A 257 26.95 -16.02 5.49
N ILE A 258 25.67 -15.97 5.11
CA ILE A 258 25.11 -14.81 4.43
C ILE A 258 25.06 -13.59 5.36
N SER A 259 25.36 -12.43 4.84
CA SER A 259 25.14 -11.17 5.52
C SER A 259 23.80 -10.59 5.13
N PRO A 260 23.13 -9.82 6.00
CA PRO A 260 21.93 -9.08 5.63
C PRO A 260 22.13 -8.18 4.42
N SER A 261 21.10 -7.92 3.67
CA SER A 261 21.13 -7.07 2.49
C SER A 261 19.82 -6.28 2.35
N CYS A 262 19.80 -5.32 1.42
CA CYS A 262 18.62 -4.48 1.16
C CYS A 262 17.62 -5.23 0.29
N TYR A 263 16.74 -6.03 0.86
CA TYR A 263 15.70 -6.77 0.14
C TYR A 263 14.56 -5.88 -0.34
N TRP A 264 14.23 -4.84 0.42
CA TRP A 264 13.17 -3.90 0.07
C TRP A 264 13.54 -3.00 -1.12
N SER A 265 14.82 -2.70 -1.33
CA SER A 265 15.29 -1.83 -2.42
C SER A 265 14.94 -2.35 -3.81
N GLY A 266 14.74 -3.67 -3.98
CA GLY A 266 14.32 -4.30 -5.23
C GLY A 266 12.79 -4.29 -5.44
N SER A 267 12.02 -4.04 -4.40
CA SER A 267 10.55 -4.10 -4.42
C SER A 267 9.88 -2.72 -4.51
N SER A 268 10.60 -1.63 -4.25
CA SER A 268 10.08 -0.26 -4.26
C SER A 268 10.81 0.64 -5.26
N ASP A 269 10.04 1.51 -5.94
CA ASP A 269 10.62 2.56 -6.76
C ASP A 269 11.09 3.71 -5.86
N ASN A 270 12.42 3.90 -5.76
CA ASN A 270 13.04 4.98 -5.01
C ASN A 270 12.86 6.37 -5.65
N ALA A 271 11.96 6.50 -6.64
CA ALA A 271 11.66 7.75 -7.34
C ALA A 271 11.22 8.86 -6.39
N ILE A 272 10.50 8.53 -5.33
CA ILE A 272 10.05 9.48 -4.30
C ILE A 272 11.25 10.18 -3.65
N ILE A 273 12.27 9.44 -3.21
CA ILE A 273 13.47 10.02 -2.60
C ILE A 273 14.21 10.90 -3.60
N ARG A 274 14.34 10.46 -4.86
CA ARG A 274 15.01 11.22 -5.92
C ARG A 274 14.29 12.53 -6.22
N ALA A 275 12.98 12.48 -6.44
CA ALA A 275 12.18 13.68 -6.71
C ALA A 275 12.30 14.72 -5.59
N PHE A 276 12.41 14.25 -4.36
CA PHE A 276 12.59 15.10 -3.21
C PHE A 276 13.97 15.76 -3.13
N ILE A 277 15.04 14.97 -3.28
CA ILE A 277 16.42 15.51 -3.27
C ILE A 277 16.55 16.56 -4.37
N ASP A 278 15.99 16.31 -5.57
CA ASP A 278 16.05 17.29 -6.66
C ASP A 278 15.30 18.59 -6.35
N LYS A 279 14.15 18.52 -5.70
CA LYS A 279 13.28 19.68 -5.48
C LYS A 279 13.64 20.51 -4.25
N TYR A 280 14.02 19.86 -3.14
CA TYR A 280 14.09 20.51 -1.83
C TYR A 280 15.49 20.50 -1.17
N ARG A 281 16.54 20.04 -1.88
CA ARG A 281 17.90 19.83 -1.34
C ARG A 281 18.43 20.94 -0.43
N GLY A 282 18.21 22.21 -0.80
CA GLY A 282 18.69 23.36 -0.04
C GLY A 282 17.99 23.57 1.31
N ILE A 283 16.75 23.07 1.43
CA ILE A 283 15.90 23.27 2.61
C ILE A 283 16.05 22.11 3.60
N VAL A 284 16.24 20.90 3.09
CA VAL A 284 16.18 19.66 3.90
C VAL A 284 17.54 19.06 4.23
N LYS A 285 18.64 19.61 3.69
CA LYS A 285 20.00 19.10 3.89
C LYS A 285 20.32 18.81 5.35
N THR A 286 20.17 19.80 6.22
CA THR A 286 20.48 19.68 7.65
C THR A 286 19.64 18.60 8.35
N ASP A 287 18.38 18.43 7.91
CA ASP A 287 17.50 17.41 8.48
C ASP A 287 17.89 16.01 8.03
N PHE A 288 18.28 15.85 6.74
CA PHE A 288 18.83 14.59 6.25
C PHE A 288 20.15 14.20 6.89
N GLU A 289 21.06 15.17 7.10
CA GLU A 289 22.30 14.93 7.84
C GLU A 289 22.01 14.42 9.27
N LYS A 290 21.02 14.98 9.96
CA LYS A 290 20.60 14.49 11.28
C LYS A 290 20.07 13.06 11.20
N LEU A 291 19.18 12.76 10.23
CA LEU A 291 18.58 11.44 10.04
C LEU A 291 19.63 10.37 9.73
N LEU A 292 20.58 10.65 8.81
CA LEU A 292 21.68 9.74 8.47
C LEU A 292 22.62 9.47 9.65
N ASN A 293 22.76 10.45 10.57
CA ASN A 293 23.51 10.31 11.82
C ASN A 293 22.67 9.69 12.97
N GLY A 294 21.53 9.08 12.66
CA GLY A 294 20.67 8.38 13.64
C GLY A 294 19.91 9.33 14.59
N LYS A 295 19.79 10.61 14.25
CA LYS A 295 19.01 11.59 15.02
C LYS A 295 17.60 11.73 14.48
N THR A 296 16.70 12.26 15.30
CA THR A 296 15.33 12.59 14.92
C THR A 296 15.18 14.00 14.37
N VAL A 297 14.12 14.21 13.59
CA VAL A 297 13.67 15.52 13.13
C VAL A 297 12.18 15.69 13.39
N ASN A 298 11.78 16.80 14.03
CA ASN A 298 10.39 17.10 14.29
C ASN A 298 9.73 17.69 13.03
N LYS A 299 8.72 17.01 12.50
CA LYS A 299 8.01 17.39 11.28
C LYS A 299 6.52 17.30 11.44
N LYS A 300 5.82 18.26 10.80
CA LYS A 300 4.38 18.17 10.67
C LYS A 300 4.05 17.10 9.63
N VAL A 301 3.26 16.11 10.05
CA VAL A 301 2.75 15.04 9.19
C VAL A 301 1.25 15.25 9.02
N SER A 302 0.79 15.20 7.78
CA SER A 302 -0.62 15.16 7.44
C SER A 302 -0.96 13.80 6.87
N LEU A 303 -2.00 13.16 7.39
CA LEU A 303 -2.48 11.85 6.91
C LEU A 303 -3.46 11.99 5.75
N ASN A 304 -4.04 13.17 5.58
CA ASN A 304 -5.06 13.48 4.59
C ASN A 304 -4.47 14.31 3.45
N GLN A 305 -3.56 13.71 2.69
CA GLN A 305 -2.92 14.38 1.54
C GLN A 305 -3.39 13.78 0.23
N THR A 306 -3.49 14.66 -0.77
CA THR A 306 -3.79 14.28 -2.13
C THR A 306 -2.51 14.14 -2.94
N TYR A 307 -2.49 13.29 -3.96
CA TYR A 307 -1.35 13.19 -4.87
C TYR A 307 -1.06 14.51 -5.59
N GLY A 308 -2.08 15.34 -5.87
CA GLY A 308 -1.91 16.68 -6.41
C GLY A 308 -1.21 17.65 -5.47
N GLU A 309 -1.43 17.51 -4.16
CA GLU A 309 -0.80 18.35 -3.12
C GLU A 309 0.64 17.95 -2.78
N LEU A 310 1.06 16.71 -3.09
CA LEU A 310 2.39 16.21 -2.73
C LEU A 310 3.52 17.08 -3.25
N GLN A 311 3.33 17.69 -4.41
CA GLN A 311 4.32 18.58 -4.99
C GLN A 311 4.28 20.01 -4.42
N GLY A 312 3.30 20.34 -3.58
CA GLY A 312 3.01 21.71 -3.13
C GLY A 312 3.87 22.21 -1.96
N SER A 313 4.31 21.32 -1.05
CA SER A 313 5.05 21.75 0.16
C SER A 313 6.05 20.71 0.65
N VAL A 314 7.05 21.18 1.43
CA VAL A 314 8.04 20.33 2.10
C VAL A 314 7.38 19.45 3.18
N ASP A 315 6.34 19.96 3.84
CA ASP A 315 5.65 19.21 4.91
C ASP A 315 4.91 17.99 4.36
N ASN A 316 4.31 18.12 3.18
CA ASN A 316 3.63 17.01 2.49
C ASN A 316 4.60 15.88 2.18
N PHE A 317 5.84 16.22 1.88
CA PHE A 317 6.85 15.24 1.58
C PHE A 317 7.29 14.41 2.80
N TRP A 318 7.46 15.03 3.98
CA TRP A 318 7.74 14.29 5.20
C TRP A 318 6.65 13.27 5.53
N SER A 319 5.40 13.64 5.24
CA SER A 319 4.24 12.74 5.39
C SER A 319 4.34 11.53 4.46
N VAL A 320 4.71 11.74 3.20
CA VAL A 320 4.90 10.64 2.24
C VAL A 320 6.03 9.71 2.67
N LEU A 321 7.17 10.24 3.10
CA LEU A 321 8.28 9.42 3.59
C LEU A 321 7.87 8.55 4.80
N LEU A 322 7.04 9.08 5.69
CA LEU A 322 6.50 8.29 6.80
C LEU A 322 5.52 7.21 6.31
N LEU A 323 4.54 7.59 5.49
CA LEU A 323 3.48 6.68 5.05
C LEU A 323 3.99 5.59 4.09
N SER A 324 5.04 5.88 3.31
CA SER A 324 5.69 4.91 2.44
C SER A 324 6.77 4.06 3.11
N GLY A 325 7.08 4.30 4.41
CA GLY A 325 8.00 3.49 5.19
C GLY A 325 9.48 3.87 5.08
N TYR A 326 9.83 4.99 4.42
CA TYR A 326 11.21 5.50 4.44
C TYR A 326 11.58 6.14 5.77
N LEU A 327 10.60 6.66 6.50
CA LEU A 327 10.76 7.14 7.87
C LEU A 327 9.77 6.44 8.78
N THR A 328 10.05 6.51 10.08
CA THR A 328 9.16 6.06 11.14
C THR A 328 9.11 7.12 12.24
N THR A 329 8.15 6.99 13.15
CA THR A 329 8.07 7.87 14.31
C THR A 329 8.91 7.34 15.46
N GLU A 330 9.46 8.24 16.29
CA GLU A 330 10.02 7.87 17.58
C GLU A 330 8.90 7.39 18.50
N LYS A 331 9.19 6.42 19.38
CA LYS A 331 8.24 6.00 20.41
C LYS A 331 8.02 7.15 21.41
N ASN A 332 6.83 7.70 21.39
CA ASN A 332 6.41 8.69 22.38
C ASN A 332 4.87 8.65 22.52
N ASP A 333 4.39 8.22 23.66
CA ASP A 333 2.95 8.11 23.94
C ASP A 333 2.23 9.45 23.84
N ASP A 334 2.90 10.56 24.12
CA ASP A 334 2.32 11.90 24.02
C ASP A 334 1.95 12.26 22.58
N TYR A 335 2.72 11.82 21.59
CA TYR A 335 2.41 12.05 20.17
C TYR A 335 1.12 11.33 19.75
N TYR A 336 0.96 10.09 20.18
CA TYR A 336 -0.23 9.30 19.83
C TYR A 336 -1.50 9.78 20.55
N ASN A 337 -1.35 10.46 21.69
CA ASN A 337 -2.47 11.03 22.44
C ASN A 337 -2.88 12.42 21.92
N THR A 338 -1.94 13.15 21.27
CA THR A 338 -2.17 14.49 20.72
C THR A 338 -2.39 14.52 19.22
N ALA A 339 -2.04 13.45 18.51
CA ALA A 339 -2.30 13.30 17.08
C ALA A 339 -3.81 13.27 16.83
N THR A 340 -4.24 14.08 15.88
CA THR A 340 -5.63 14.04 15.38
C THR A 340 -5.72 13.05 14.23
N GLU A 341 -6.95 12.75 13.78
CA GLU A 341 -7.17 11.96 12.56
C GLU A 341 -6.54 12.59 11.30
N ASP A 342 -6.26 13.89 11.34
CA ASP A 342 -5.62 14.65 10.26
C ASP A 342 -4.08 14.61 10.32
N GLY A 343 -3.49 14.14 11.40
CA GLY A 343 -2.04 14.10 11.62
C GLY A 343 -1.57 14.91 12.83
N GLY A 344 -0.31 15.31 12.84
CA GLY A 344 0.31 16.04 13.97
C GLY A 344 1.77 16.35 13.72
N VAL A 345 2.49 16.77 14.79
CA VAL A 345 3.94 16.95 14.76
C VAL A 345 4.57 15.71 15.38
N PHE A 346 5.45 15.03 14.62
CA PHE A 346 6.13 13.82 15.04
C PHE A 346 7.65 13.96 14.95
N ALA A 347 8.36 13.33 15.88
CA ALA A 347 9.79 13.09 15.76
C ALA A 347 9.99 11.91 14.79
N LEU A 348 10.49 12.21 13.59
CA LEU A 348 10.75 11.24 12.54
C LEU A 348 12.20 10.78 12.58
N ARG A 349 12.44 9.48 12.29
CA ARG A 349 13.76 8.87 12.15
C ARG A 349 13.80 7.86 11.02
N ILE A 350 14.99 7.51 10.56
CA ILE A 350 15.19 6.34 9.70
C ILE A 350 14.97 5.09 10.56
N PRO A 351 14.15 4.11 10.10
CA PRO A 351 13.80 2.97 10.93
C PRO A 351 15.00 2.08 11.26
N ASN A 352 15.82 1.71 10.28
CA ASN A 352 16.81 0.66 10.41
C ASN A 352 17.99 0.82 9.43
N THR A 353 18.93 -0.12 9.48
CA THR A 353 20.13 -0.12 8.64
C THR A 353 19.80 -0.29 7.16
N GLU A 354 18.85 -1.14 6.79
CA GLU A 354 18.44 -1.33 5.40
C GLU A 354 17.99 -0.01 4.76
N VAL A 355 17.03 0.67 5.39
CA VAL A 355 16.51 1.95 4.87
C VAL A 355 17.59 3.02 4.84
N LYS A 356 18.49 3.04 5.84
CA LYS A 356 19.64 3.95 5.83
C LYS A 356 20.53 3.72 4.62
N GLU A 357 20.84 2.48 4.28
CA GLU A 357 21.63 2.15 3.09
C GLU A 357 20.90 2.54 1.79
N ILE A 358 19.58 2.39 1.72
CA ILE A 358 18.78 2.84 0.57
C ILE A 358 18.95 4.36 0.38
N PHE A 359 18.87 5.16 1.45
CA PHE A 359 19.12 6.60 1.38
C PHE A 359 20.52 6.90 0.89
N VAL A 360 21.54 6.29 1.49
CA VAL A 360 22.97 6.52 1.13
C VAL A 360 23.21 6.16 -0.34
N ASN A 361 22.74 5.00 -0.78
CA ASN A 361 22.90 4.54 -2.16
C ASN A 361 22.16 5.44 -3.16
N THR A 362 20.98 5.92 -2.82
CA THR A 362 20.20 6.83 -3.68
C THR A 362 20.90 8.18 -3.81
N ILE A 363 21.41 8.73 -2.72
CA ILE A 363 22.16 9.99 -2.71
C ILE A 363 23.47 9.84 -3.52
N ASN A 364 24.24 8.76 -3.32
CA ASN A 364 25.48 8.51 -4.04
C ASN A 364 25.23 8.37 -5.55
N ARG A 365 24.21 7.63 -5.96
CA ARG A 365 23.83 7.50 -7.37
C ARG A 365 23.44 8.84 -7.97
N TRP A 366 22.65 9.63 -7.27
CA TRP A 366 22.26 10.97 -7.70
C TRP A 366 23.49 11.89 -7.89
N ILE A 367 24.46 11.87 -6.96
CA ILE A 367 25.72 12.63 -7.09
C ILE A 367 26.48 12.20 -8.35
N LEU A 368 26.61 10.90 -8.59
CA LEU A 368 27.30 10.36 -9.78
C LEU A 368 26.60 10.77 -11.08
N GLU A 369 25.27 10.67 -11.16
CA GLU A 369 24.50 11.09 -12.33
C GLU A 369 24.66 12.60 -12.62
N LYS A 370 24.67 13.44 -11.59
CA LYS A 370 24.94 14.88 -11.74
C LYS A 370 26.36 15.14 -12.22
N ARG A 371 27.35 14.41 -11.70
CA ARG A 371 28.75 14.47 -12.17
C ARG A 371 28.85 14.13 -13.66
N CYS A 372 28.24 13.03 -14.09
CA CYS A 372 28.23 12.63 -15.49
C CYS A 372 27.58 13.69 -16.40
N ARG A 373 26.44 14.27 -15.99
CA ARG A 373 25.77 15.34 -16.77
C ARG A 373 26.63 16.59 -16.89
N CYS A 374 27.32 17.04 -15.82
CA CYS A 374 28.22 18.16 -15.86
C CYS A 374 29.43 17.91 -16.78
N TYR A 375 29.95 16.69 -16.83
CA TYR A 375 31.01 16.30 -17.79
C TYR A 375 30.54 16.36 -19.25
N VAL A 376 29.31 15.95 -19.52
CA VAL A 376 28.74 15.97 -20.88
C VAL A 376 28.35 17.36 -21.32
N SER A 377 27.85 18.21 -20.41
CA SER A 377 27.39 19.59 -20.72
C SER A 377 28.51 20.64 -20.70
N GLY A 378 29.71 20.31 -20.20
CA GLY A 378 30.83 21.27 -20.06
C GLY A 378 30.61 22.36 -19.02
N ASP A 379 29.58 22.27 -18.19
CA ASP A 379 29.22 23.30 -17.19
C ASP A 379 29.85 23.01 -15.82
N TYR A 380 31.15 23.31 -15.73
CA TYR A 380 31.93 23.11 -14.50
C TYR A 380 31.66 24.15 -13.38
N ARG A 381 30.91 25.22 -13.63
CA ARG A 381 30.72 26.31 -12.66
C ARG A 381 29.79 25.94 -11.50
N ASN A 382 28.89 25.03 -11.70
CA ASN A 382 27.96 24.56 -10.66
C ASN A 382 28.57 23.47 -9.76
N PHE A 383 29.66 22.82 -10.19
CA PHE A 383 30.26 21.69 -9.52
C PHE A 383 30.94 22.05 -8.17
N LYS A 384 31.64 23.21 -8.10
CA LYS A 384 32.28 23.63 -6.85
C LYS A 384 31.35 24.01 -5.70
N LYS A 385 30.06 24.26 -6.02
CA LYS A 385 29.04 24.51 -4.99
C LYS A 385 28.43 23.23 -4.46
N ASP A 386 28.42 22.16 -5.24
CA ASP A 386 27.75 20.89 -4.91
C ASP A 386 28.68 19.90 -4.19
N ASP A 387 30.02 20.00 -4.35
CA ASP A 387 31.01 19.15 -3.65
C ASP A 387 31.10 19.41 -2.12
N LYS A 388 30.41 20.44 -1.61
CA LYS A 388 30.26 20.71 -0.16
C LYS A 388 28.91 20.22 0.39
N LEU A 389 28.22 19.32 -0.32
CA LEU A 389 26.84 18.99 -0.03
C LEU A 389 26.64 17.81 0.95
N PHE A 390 27.69 16.99 1.22
CA PHE A 390 27.65 15.92 2.24
C PHE A 390 29.03 15.64 2.81
#